data_c778a6a0ee502d4af6cd33d4fc26fb8e
#
_entry.id   c778a6a0ee502d4af6cd33d4fc26fb8e
#
_cell.length_a   1.000
_cell.length_b   1.000
_cell.length_c   1.000
_cell.angle_alpha   90.00
_cell.angle_beta   90.00
_cell.angle_gamma   90.00
#
_symmetry.space_group_name_H-M   'P 1'
#
loop_
_entity.id
_entity.type
_entity.pdbx_description
1 polymer ?
#
loop_
_entity_poly.entity_id
_entity_poly.type
_entity_poly.pdbx_seq_one_letter_code
_entity_poly.pdbx_strand_id
1 'polypeptide(L)'
;NKGNELAFPRRGLQFDLATGYKTNIDEFNNEFVYLKPSVSIDYPLHESGIAVLATKIGSHMIFGDNYEFYHGATLGGNHSLRGYRNERFNGKTSFYQSTDLRVGLAKFRTNFIPVRMGVTLGFDYGRVWEEDDNSDIWHNDFGGSIFINGFNALSGNLGLYHSEDGNRVMFSLGFNF
;
A
#
# COMPACT_ATOMS: atom_id res chain seq x y z
N ASN A 1 4.76 -5.69 -15.00
CA ASN A 1 4.27 -4.32 -14.91
C ASN A 1 3.87 -3.82 -16.31
N LYS A 2 2.62 -3.35 -16.46
CA LYS A 2 2.09 -2.76 -17.69
C LYS A 2 1.45 -1.41 -17.34
N GLY A 3 2.25 -0.50 -16.83
CA GLY A 3 1.83 0.86 -16.54
C GLY A 3 2.35 1.84 -17.59
N ASN A 4 1.64 2.94 -17.81
CA ASN A 4 2.05 3.99 -18.75
C ASN A 4 2.87 5.13 -18.11
N GLU A 5 2.98 5.15 -16.78
CA GLU A 5 3.79 6.11 -16.02
C GLU A 5 4.33 5.41 -14.77
N LEU A 6 5.63 5.52 -14.52
CA LEU A 6 6.29 4.77 -13.44
C LEU A 6 5.87 5.26 -12.04
N ALA A 7 5.79 6.57 -11.82
CA ALA A 7 5.50 7.10 -10.47
C ALA A 7 4.00 7.14 -10.13
N PHE A 8 3.15 7.48 -11.10
CA PHE A 8 1.70 7.53 -10.96
C PHE A 8 1.06 7.03 -12.25
N PRO A 9 0.93 5.71 -12.42
CA PRO A 9 0.33 5.14 -13.61
C PRO A 9 -1.12 5.59 -13.74
N ARG A 10 -1.52 5.93 -14.97
CA ARG A 10 -2.92 6.26 -15.28
C ARG A 10 -3.70 5.04 -15.72
N ARG A 11 -3.02 4.07 -16.27
CA ARG A 11 -3.57 2.80 -16.68
C ARG A 11 -2.51 1.72 -16.53
N GLY A 12 -2.80 0.73 -15.72
CA GLY A 12 -1.84 -0.33 -15.47
C GLY A 12 -2.44 -1.51 -14.73
N LEU A 13 -1.77 -2.63 -14.88
CA LEU A 13 -1.94 -3.82 -14.06
C LEU A 13 -0.55 -4.27 -13.63
N GLN A 14 -0.37 -4.42 -12.34
CA GLN A 14 0.86 -4.91 -11.75
C GLN A 14 0.53 -6.06 -10.82
N PHE A 15 1.28 -7.13 -10.94
CA PHE A 15 1.24 -8.26 -10.02
C PHE A 15 2.63 -8.41 -9.42
N ASP A 16 2.69 -8.47 -8.10
CA ASP A 16 3.91 -8.71 -7.34
C ASP A 16 3.71 -9.95 -6.47
N LEU A 17 4.72 -10.79 -6.42
CA LEU A 17 4.76 -11.97 -5.58
C LEU A 17 6.12 -12.05 -4.91
N ALA A 18 6.14 -11.94 -3.58
CA ALA A 18 7.32 -12.23 -2.78
C ALA A 18 7.08 -13.49 -1.96
N THR A 19 8.06 -14.36 -1.95
CA THR A 19 8.07 -15.59 -1.13
C THR A 19 9.46 -15.80 -0.58
N GLY A 20 9.55 -16.46 0.55
CA GLY A 20 10.83 -16.82 1.14
C GLY A 20 10.67 -17.82 2.26
N TYR A 21 11.79 -18.45 2.56
CA TYR A 21 11.95 -19.34 3.70
C TYR A 21 12.88 -18.68 4.70
N LYS A 22 12.52 -18.74 5.97
CA LYS A 22 13.34 -18.26 7.08
C LYS A 22 13.54 -19.37 8.08
N THR A 23 14.77 -19.48 8.59
CA THR A 23 15.14 -20.38 9.68
C THR A 23 16.07 -19.65 10.64
N ASN A 24 16.01 -19.98 11.92
CA ASN A 24 17.00 -19.52 12.87
C ASN A 24 18.22 -20.44 12.85
N ILE A 25 19.42 -19.87 12.75
CA ILE A 25 20.66 -20.64 12.66
C ILE A 25 21.04 -21.28 14.01
N ASP A 26 20.65 -20.64 15.11
CA ASP A 26 20.98 -21.10 16.46
C ASP A 26 19.94 -22.08 17.02
N GLU A 27 18.69 -22.03 16.54
CA GLU A 27 17.59 -22.90 16.95
C GLU A 27 16.84 -23.39 15.70
N PHE A 28 17.16 -24.57 15.20
CA PHE A 28 16.58 -25.17 13.99
C PHE A 28 15.06 -25.44 14.05
N ASN A 29 14.40 -25.14 15.17
CA ASN A 29 12.96 -25.33 15.34
C ASN A 29 12.09 -24.14 14.92
N ASN A 30 12.70 -22.99 14.59
CA ASN A 30 11.98 -21.78 14.20
C ASN A 30 12.13 -21.55 12.69
N GLU A 31 11.40 -22.37 11.92
CA GLU A 31 11.39 -22.28 10.46
C GLU A 31 9.98 -21.97 9.94
N PHE A 32 9.88 -21.10 8.96
CA PHE A 32 8.62 -20.79 8.31
C PHE A 32 8.82 -20.32 6.86
N VAL A 33 7.76 -20.51 6.09
CA VAL A 33 7.64 -19.98 4.73
C VAL A 33 6.68 -18.80 4.75
N TYR A 34 6.95 -17.75 3.99
CA TYR A 34 6.01 -16.66 3.81
C TYR A 34 5.68 -16.43 2.33
N LEU A 35 4.48 -15.93 2.09
CA LEU A 35 3.96 -15.58 0.78
C LEU A 35 3.30 -14.19 0.85
N LYS A 36 3.69 -13.29 -0.05
CA LYS A 36 3.16 -11.92 -0.14
C LYS A 36 2.71 -11.61 -1.57
N PRO A 37 1.52 -12.07 -1.99
CA PRO A 37 0.95 -11.66 -3.26
C PRO A 37 0.39 -10.24 -3.17
N SER A 38 0.52 -9.45 -4.24
CA SER A 38 -0.24 -8.22 -4.40
C SER A 38 -0.60 -7.94 -5.86
N VAL A 39 -1.74 -7.29 -6.05
CA VAL A 39 -2.23 -6.84 -7.35
C VAL A 39 -2.57 -5.37 -7.26
N SER A 40 -2.08 -4.58 -8.20
CA SER A 40 -2.41 -3.17 -8.34
C SER A 40 -3.03 -2.93 -9.71
N ILE A 41 -4.14 -2.19 -9.71
CA ILE A 41 -4.91 -1.85 -10.92
C ILE A 41 -5.10 -0.35 -10.95
N ASP A 42 -4.69 0.30 -12.03
CA ASP A 42 -4.96 1.71 -12.30
C ASP A 42 -5.89 1.81 -13.50
N TYR A 43 -7.05 2.40 -13.29
CA TYR A 43 -8.09 2.56 -14.30
C TYR A 43 -8.43 4.03 -14.51
N PRO A 44 -8.24 4.59 -15.72
CA PRO A 44 -8.61 5.96 -16.02
C PRO A 44 -10.14 6.07 -16.09
N LEU A 45 -10.71 6.94 -15.26
CA LEU A 45 -12.16 7.24 -15.29
C LEU A 45 -12.53 8.21 -16.42
N HIS A 46 -11.53 8.90 -16.97
CA HIS A 46 -11.70 9.82 -18.08
C HIS A 46 -10.57 9.65 -19.10
N GLU A 47 -10.86 9.80 -20.39
CA GLU A 47 -9.90 9.59 -21.49
C GLU A 47 -8.64 10.45 -21.37
N SER A 48 -8.77 11.67 -20.83
CA SER A 48 -7.62 12.56 -20.58
C SER A 48 -6.67 12.06 -19.49
N GLY A 49 -7.08 11.05 -18.71
CA GLY A 49 -6.34 10.54 -17.56
C GLY A 49 -6.20 11.56 -16.41
N ILE A 50 -7.11 12.55 -16.34
CA ILE A 50 -7.16 13.50 -15.22
C ILE A 50 -7.63 12.81 -13.95
N ALA A 51 -8.61 11.90 -14.05
CA ALA A 51 -9.13 11.11 -12.94
C ALA A 51 -8.78 9.63 -13.15
N VAL A 52 -8.18 9.03 -12.13
CA VAL A 52 -7.76 7.62 -12.13
C VAL A 52 -8.25 6.96 -10.85
N LEU A 53 -8.89 5.82 -11.00
CA LEU A 53 -9.18 4.92 -9.89
C LEU A 53 -8.02 3.92 -9.79
N ALA A 54 -7.32 3.93 -8.65
CA ALA A 54 -6.22 3.03 -8.37
C ALA A 54 -6.58 2.14 -7.21
N THR A 55 -6.46 0.84 -7.38
CA THR A 55 -6.74 -0.14 -6.33
C THR A 55 -5.57 -1.08 -6.18
N LYS A 56 -5.14 -1.30 -4.95
CA LYS A 56 -4.15 -2.30 -4.58
C LYS A 56 -4.77 -3.28 -3.59
N ILE A 57 -4.63 -4.56 -3.89
CA ILE A 57 -5.03 -5.67 -3.01
C ILE A 57 -3.78 -6.46 -2.69
N GLY A 58 -3.58 -6.79 -1.43
CA GLY A 58 -2.44 -7.60 -1.02
C GLY A 58 -2.75 -8.47 0.19
N SER A 59 -1.94 -9.49 0.35
CA SER A 59 -1.99 -10.41 1.47
C SER A 59 -0.58 -10.78 1.91
N HIS A 60 -0.41 -11.10 3.17
CA HIS A 60 0.79 -11.73 3.72
C HIS A 60 0.37 -12.97 4.49
N MET A 61 0.88 -14.12 4.12
CA MET A 61 0.57 -15.42 4.70
C MET A 61 1.85 -16.05 5.22
N ILE A 62 1.78 -16.63 6.41
CA ILE A 62 2.87 -17.36 7.04
C ILE A 62 2.44 -18.83 7.19
N PHE A 63 3.31 -19.72 6.74
CA PHE A 63 3.13 -21.17 6.81
C PHE A 63 4.20 -21.75 7.73
N GLY A 64 3.79 -22.37 8.82
CA GLY A 64 4.60 -22.87 9.90
C GLY A 64 4.07 -22.36 11.24
N ASP A 65 4.35 -23.09 12.31
CA ASP A 65 3.80 -22.81 13.64
C ASP A 65 4.85 -22.16 14.56
N ASN A 66 6.11 -22.23 14.18
CA ASN A 66 7.24 -21.75 14.98
C ASN A 66 7.85 -20.49 14.40
N TYR A 67 7.08 -19.40 14.32
CA TYR A 67 7.60 -18.09 13.93
C TYR A 67 7.52 -17.12 15.10
N GLU A 68 8.51 -16.25 15.23
CA GLU A 68 8.53 -15.21 16.23
C GLU A 68 7.51 -14.10 15.88
N PHE A 69 6.87 -13.51 16.87
CA PHE A 69 5.80 -12.52 16.68
C PHE A 69 6.20 -11.35 15.76
N TYR A 70 7.46 -10.94 15.78
CA TYR A 70 7.99 -9.87 14.91
C TYR A 70 8.17 -10.29 13.44
N HIS A 71 7.98 -11.56 13.12
CA HIS A 71 7.90 -12.06 11.76
C HIS A 71 6.47 -12.11 11.22
N GLY A 72 5.48 -11.82 12.06
CA GLY A 72 4.07 -11.94 11.74
C GLY A 72 3.62 -11.15 10.51
N ALA A 73 2.44 -11.51 10.02
CA ALA A 73 1.77 -10.82 8.92
C ALA A 73 1.15 -9.53 9.43
N THR A 74 1.85 -8.41 9.26
CA THR A 74 1.45 -7.12 9.81
C THR A 74 0.55 -6.31 8.87
N LEU A 75 -0.33 -5.48 9.45
CA LEU A 75 -1.09 -4.44 8.79
C LEU A 75 -0.93 -3.09 9.48
N GLY A 76 -1.12 -2.04 8.73
CA GLY A 76 -0.99 -0.65 9.15
C GLY A 76 0.18 0.04 8.46
N GLY A 77 0.07 1.35 8.32
CA GLY A 77 1.08 2.18 7.72
C GLY A 77 0.88 2.47 6.23
N ASN A 78 1.85 3.12 5.63
CA ASN A 78 1.73 3.73 4.30
C ASN A 78 1.48 2.74 3.15
N HIS A 79 1.68 1.45 3.37
CA HIS A 79 1.59 0.42 2.33
C HIS A 79 0.31 -0.43 2.40
N SER A 80 -0.50 -0.26 3.46
CA SER A 80 -1.73 -1.04 3.65
C SER A 80 -2.87 -0.16 4.20
N LEU A 81 -2.97 0.00 5.51
CA LEU A 81 -3.98 0.83 6.19
C LEU A 81 -3.33 2.15 6.62
N ARG A 82 -3.51 3.21 5.84
CA ARG A 82 -2.78 4.48 5.98
C ARG A 82 -3.18 5.29 7.19
N GLY A 83 -4.38 5.10 7.70
CA GLY A 83 -4.87 5.74 8.92
C GLY A 83 -4.31 5.17 10.22
N TYR A 84 -3.68 4.01 10.16
CA TYR A 84 -3.07 3.34 11.31
C TYR A 84 -1.55 3.48 11.31
N ARG A 85 -0.93 3.41 12.49
CA ARG A 85 0.53 3.36 12.61
C ARG A 85 1.09 2.13 11.91
N ASN A 86 2.38 2.17 11.58
CA ASN A 86 3.06 1.03 10.98
C ASN A 86 2.92 -0.21 11.87
N GLU A 87 2.61 -1.36 11.24
CA GLU A 87 2.52 -2.65 11.92
C GLU A 87 1.58 -2.65 13.13
N ARG A 88 0.45 -1.91 13.00
CA ARG A 88 -0.53 -1.77 14.08
C ARG A 88 -1.16 -3.09 14.47
N PHE A 89 -1.41 -3.92 13.49
CA PHE A 89 -2.01 -5.24 13.63
C PHE A 89 -1.02 -6.30 13.18
N ASN A 90 -1.03 -7.43 13.86
CA ASN A 90 -0.14 -8.55 13.59
C ASN A 90 -0.94 -9.87 13.68
N GLY A 91 -0.63 -10.85 12.84
CA GLY A 91 -1.26 -12.16 12.83
C GLY A 91 -0.51 -13.15 11.94
N LYS A 92 -1.04 -14.34 11.76
CA LYS A 92 -0.50 -15.39 10.88
C LYS A 92 -0.78 -15.10 9.40
N THR A 93 -1.90 -14.45 9.14
CA THR A 93 -2.30 -13.99 7.80
C THR A 93 -2.84 -12.57 7.87
N SER A 94 -2.53 -11.77 6.87
CA SER A 94 -3.13 -10.45 6.71
C SER A 94 -3.65 -10.26 5.30
N PHE A 95 -4.69 -9.44 5.18
CA PHE A 95 -5.27 -9.00 3.91
C PHE A 95 -5.55 -7.51 3.98
N TYR A 96 -5.32 -6.81 2.87
CA TYR A 96 -5.71 -5.41 2.73
C TYR A 96 -6.13 -5.08 1.31
N GLN A 97 -6.98 -4.08 1.20
CA GLN A 97 -7.28 -3.36 -0.03
C GLN A 97 -7.16 -1.87 0.22
N SER A 98 -6.41 -1.19 -0.62
CA SER A 98 -6.29 0.28 -0.67
C SER A 98 -6.85 0.77 -1.99
N THR A 99 -7.77 1.73 -1.94
CA THR A 99 -8.39 2.29 -3.13
C THR A 99 -8.26 3.80 -3.12
N ASP A 100 -7.75 4.36 -4.20
CA ASP A 100 -7.50 5.79 -4.40
C ASP A 100 -8.27 6.32 -5.60
N LEU A 101 -9.00 7.41 -5.40
CA LEU A 101 -9.41 8.28 -6.48
C LEU A 101 -8.38 9.41 -6.63
N ARG A 102 -7.56 9.34 -7.66
CA ARG A 102 -6.51 10.34 -7.97
C ARG A 102 -7.01 11.32 -8.99
N VAL A 103 -6.94 12.62 -8.69
CA VAL A 103 -7.36 13.71 -9.60
C VAL A 103 -6.19 14.65 -9.82
N GLY A 104 -5.74 14.73 -11.06
CA GLY A 104 -4.72 15.68 -11.50
C GLY A 104 -5.30 17.08 -11.64
N LEU A 105 -4.76 18.05 -10.88
CA LEU A 105 -5.26 19.42 -10.86
C LEU A 105 -4.44 20.36 -11.79
N ALA A 106 -3.12 20.21 -11.79
CA ALA A 106 -2.24 21.12 -12.52
C ALA A 106 -1.03 20.42 -13.11
N LYS A 107 -0.59 20.94 -14.26
CA LYS A 107 0.67 20.58 -14.89
C LYS A 107 1.48 21.86 -15.06
N PHE A 108 2.63 21.93 -14.43
CA PHE A 108 3.55 23.05 -14.58
C PHE A 108 4.70 22.59 -15.47
N ARG A 109 4.99 23.37 -16.50
CA ARG A 109 6.23 23.27 -17.24
C ARG A 109 7.17 24.36 -16.74
N THR A 110 8.09 24.00 -15.87
CA THR A 110 9.25 24.85 -15.65
C THR A 110 10.23 24.65 -16.80
N ASN A 111 11.18 25.55 -16.99
CA ASN A 111 12.16 25.45 -18.08
C ASN A 111 13.02 24.17 -18.01
N PHE A 112 12.98 23.45 -16.88
CA PHE A 112 13.81 22.29 -16.62
C PHE A 112 13.00 21.02 -16.31
N ILE A 113 11.78 21.13 -15.76
CA ILE A 113 11.09 19.96 -15.17
C ILE A 113 9.58 20.03 -15.42
N PRO A 114 8.96 19.01 -16.06
CA PRO A 114 7.51 18.85 -16.01
C PRO A 114 7.10 18.37 -14.61
N VAL A 115 6.27 19.16 -13.94
CA VAL A 115 5.71 18.84 -12.62
C VAL A 115 4.20 18.66 -12.74
N ARG A 116 3.67 17.61 -12.16
CA ARG A 116 2.23 17.40 -12.00
C ARG A 116 1.87 17.46 -10.54
N MET A 117 0.74 18.07 -10.26
CA MET A 117 0.15 18.12 -8.93
C MET A 117 -1.29 17.60 -9.00
N GLY A 118 -1.73 16.99 -7.92
CA GLY A 118 -3.09 16.54 -7.80
C GLY A 118 -3.45 16.20 -6.38
N VAL A 119 -4.67 15.72 -6.23
CA VAL A 119 -5.22 15.24 -4.96
C VAL A 119 -5.61 13.78 -5.08
N THR A 120 -5.57 13.09 -3.95
CA THR A 120 -6.05 11.73 -3.82
C THR A 120 -7.08 11.68 -2.70
N LEU A 121 -8.18 10.96 -2.93
CA LEU A 121 -9.08 10.51 -1.90
C LEU A 121 -8.90 9.01 -1.75
N GLY A 122 -8.62 8.55 -0.55
CA GLY A 122 -8.29 7.17 -0.27
C GLY A 122 -9.22 6.52 0.73
N PHE A 123 -9.48 5.25 0.51
CA PHE A 123 -10.17 4.36 1.42
C PHE A 123 -9.42 3.03 1.48
N ASP A 124 -9.07 2.61 2.69
CA ASP A 124 -8.37 1.36 2.94
C ASP A 124 -9.19 0.50 3.87
N TYR A 125 -9.15 -0.82 3.66
CA TYR A 125 -9.64 -1.76 4.63
C TYR A 125 -8.81 -3.04 4.63
N GLY A 126 -8.81 -3.73 5.77
CA GLY A 126 -8.03 -4.95 5.92
C GLY A 126 -8.30 -5.66 7.23
N ARG A 127 -7.72 -6.84 7.33
CA ARG A 127 -7.86 -7.72 8.48
C ARG A 127 -6.61 -8.56 8.67
N VAL A 128 -6.35 -8.94 9.91
CA VAL A 128 -5.40 -10.00 10.28
C VAL A 128 -6.16 -11.20 10.83
N TRP A 129 -5.58 -12.38 10.67
CA TRP A 129 -6.05 -13.63 11.26
C TRP A 129 -4.93 -14.23 12.08
N GLU A 130 -5.24 -14.63 13.29
CA GLU A 130 -4.42 -15.45 14.15
C GLU A 130 -4.95 -16.90 14.15
N GLU A 131 -4.16 -17.85 14.66
CA GLU A 131 -4.49 -19.27 14.53
C GLU A 131 -5.77 -19.66 15.29
N ASP A 132 -6.02 -19.04 16.45
CA ASP A 132 -7.18 -19.30 17.32
C ASP A 132 -8.17 -18.13 17.40
N ASP A 133 -8.04 -17.13 16.52
CA ASP A 133 -8.90 -15.95 16.55
C ASP A 133 -10.15 -16.15 15.70
N ASN A 134 -11.28 -16.23 16.38
CA ASN A 134 -12.62 -16.22 15.78
C ASN A 134 -13.19 -14.80 15.60
N SER A 135 -12.39 -13.75 15.82
CA SER A 135 -12.86 -12.38 15.62
C SER A 135 -13.10 -12.10 14.14
N ASP A 136 -14.22 -11.44 13.83
CA ASP A 136 -14.55 -10.97 12.47
C ASP A 136 -14.27 -9.48 12.29
N ILE A 137 -13.26 -8.96 12.99
CA ILE A 137 -12.96 -7.53 13.03
C ILE A 137 -12.24 -7.11 11.74
N TRP A 138 -12.86 -6.23 11.00
CA TRP A 138 -12.28 -5.53 9.87
C TRP A 138 -11.92 -4.11 10.28
N HIS A 139 -10.73 -3.68 9.92
CA HIS A 139 -10.24 -2.33 10.14
C HIS A 139 -10.34 -1.55 8.85
N ASN A 140 -10.76 -0.30 8.94
CA ASN A 140 -10.86 0.59 7.80
C ASN A 140 -10.34 1.97 8.15
N ASP A 141 -9.92 2.70 7.15
CA ASP A 141 -9.56 4.09 7.24
C ASP A 141 -9.91 4.83 5.94
N PHE A 142 -10.02 6.14 6.03
CA PHE A 142 -10.25 7.01 4.89
C PHE A 142 -9.49 8.32 5.05
N GLY A 143 -9.18 8.93 3.94
CA GLY A 143 -8.45 10.19 3.99
C GLY A 143 -8.21 10.79 2.63
N GLY A 144 -7.32 11.74 2.60
CA GLY A 144 -6.91 12.39 1.38
C GLY A 144 -5.48 12.87 1.44
N SER A 145 -4.91 13.10 0.27
CA SER A 145 -3.55 13.55 0.14
C SER A 145 -3.36 14.48 -1.05
N ILE A 146 -2.30 15.27 -0.99
CA ILE A 146 -1.78 16.04 -2.13
C ILE A 146 -0.55 15.32 -2.63
N PHE A 147 -0.48 15.09 -3.94
CA PHE A 147 0.69 14.52 -4.56
C PHE A 147 1.36 15.50 -5.53
N ILE A 148 2.68 15.39 -5.60
CA ILE A 148 3.53 16.09 -6.56
C ILE A 148 4.39 15.05 -7.27
N ASN A 149 4.41 15.10 -8.60
CA ASN A 149 5.18 14.18 -9.42
C ASN A 149 6.06 14.98 -10.39
N GLY A 150 7.36 14.79 -10.30
CA GLY A 150 8.36 15.43 -11.15
C GLY A 150 9.17 14.40 -11.93
N PHE A 151 9.52 14.72 -13.20
CA PHE A 151 10.28 13.87 -14.13
C PHE A 151 9.67 12.47 -14.41
N ASN A 152 8.47 12.17 -13.97
CA ASN A 152 7.89 10.83 -13.88
C ASN A 152 8.70 9.84 -13.01
N ALA A 153 9.70 10.31 -12.31
CA ALA A 153 10.60 9.51 -11.48
C ALA A 153 10.53 9.88 -9.99
N LEU A 154 10.30 11.15 -9.66
CA LEU A 154 10.19 11.62 -8.28
C LEU A 154 8.73 11.86 -7.94
N SER A 155 8.24 11.21 -6.90
CA SER A 155 6.91 11.44 -6.34
C SER A 155 6.99 11.85 -4.88
N GLY A 156 6.23 12.87 -4.49
CA GLY A 156 6.00 13.26 -3.11
C GLY A 156 4.51 13.19 -2.81
N ASN A 157 4.16 12.72 -1.64
CA ASN A 157 2.78 12.62 -1.17
C ASN A 157 2.70 13.07 0.28
N LEU A 158 1.76 13.96 0.58
CA LEU A 158 1.43 14.40 1.93
C LEU A 158 -0.08 14.23 2.13
N GLY A 159 -0.47 13.45 3.12
CA GLY A 159 -1.86 13.09 3.37
C GLY A 159 -2.25 13.12 4.83
N LEU A 160 -3.57 13.15 5.03
CA LEU A 160 -4.22 13.00 6.33
C LEU A 160 -5.27 11.90 6.20
N TYR A 161 -5.17 10.89 7.06
CA TYR A 161 -6.06 9.75 7.10
C TYR A 161 -6.65 9.61 8.50
N HIS A 162 -7.91 9.22 8.56
CA HIS A 162 -8.67 9.00 9.78
C HIS A 162 -9.02 7.53 9.92
N SER A 163 -8.83 7.00 11.13
CA SER A 163 -9.18 5.62 11.52
C SER A 163 -9.77 5.60 12.92
N GLU A 164 -10.09 4.44 13.45
CA GLU A 164 -10.49 4.27 14.85
C GLU A 164 -9.41 4.72 15.84
N ASP A 165 -8.13 4.60 15.47
CA ASP A 165 -6.99 5.09 16.31
C ASP A 165 -6.84 6.63 16.26
N GLY A 166 -7.64 7.34 15.43
CA GLY A 166 -7.60 8.80 15.28
C GLY A 166 -7.04 9.27 13.94
N ASN A 167 -6.47 10.48 13.92
CA ASN A 167 -5.93 11.09 12.70
C ASN A 167 -4.44 10.83 12.58
N ARG A 168 -4.00 10.45 11.37
CA ARG A 168 -2.60 10.23 11.05
C ARG A 168 -2.16 11.06 9.85
N VAL A 169 -1.08 11.83 10.02
CA VAL A 169 -0.40 12.48 8.89
C VAL A 169 0.54 11.48 8.24
N MET A 170 0.43 11.34 6.93
CA MET A 170 1.28 10.49 6.11
C MET A 170 2.16 11.35 5.21
N PHE A 171 3.45 11.03 5.17
CA PHE A 171 4.38 11.59 4.22
C PHE A 171 5.11 10.45 3.49
N SER A 172 5.24 10.54 2.18
CA SER A 172 6.05 9.62 1.41
C SER A 172 6.80 10.34 0.29
N LEU A 173 8.03 9.90 0.07
CA LEU A 173 8.85 10.25 -1.10
C LEU A 173 9.21 8.95 -1.81
N GLY A 174 9.02 8.92 -3.11
CA GLY A 174 9.34 7.79 -3.96
C GLY A 174 10.22 8.20 -5.14
N PHE A 175 11.19 7.34 -5.44
CA PHE A 175 11.98 7.43 -6.66
C PHE A 175 11.71 6.16 -7.46
N ASN A 176 11.25 6.32 -8.70
CA ASN A 176 11.06 5.20 -9.63
C ASN A 176 12.10 5.36 -10.74
N PHE A 177 13.02 4.40 -10.80
CA PHE A 177 14.04 4.29 -11.84
C PHE A 177 13.68 3.17 -12.82
#